data_f62ebd8aac81084d4e13afc131d01086
#
_entry.id   f62ebd8aac81084d4e13afc131d01086
#
_cell.length_a   1.000
_cell.length_b   1.000
_cell.length_c   1.000
_cell.angle_alpha   90.00
_cell.angle_beta   90.00
_cell.angle_gamma   90.00
#
_symmetry.space_group_name_H-M   'P 1'
#
loop_
_entity.id
_entity.type
_entity.pdbx_description
1 polymer ?
#
loop_
_entity_poly.entity_id
_entity_poly.type
_entity_poly.pdbx_seq_one_letter_code
_entity_poly.pdbx_strand_id
1 'polypeptide(L)'
;MSSGLLNEAYIETIEKLLKEMSKGVCSKILLEECPELVEKITENEKLKYRLNILKRSAEQSNGLEEKKTPEPPPQKIAKEVTKHFEVVDYGDSIIEKLNNLFTNVIKKSFPSWSQPVNIKETLNPKYGDYQFDSCFQISRHLITEKKMKTSPKDIAAEIIINLEMIPLVEKYDNVNGYINIFLNTKHLGKKIGEACAKGVSIPKISKRHVVVDYSSPNIAKQMHVGHLRSTIIGDSIARLLEFIGFSILCINHIGDWGTQFGMLIAYLRERFPNYLTEKPKIEDLQTFYKESKTKFDEDGDFKSRAYQCVVKLQNGEKEFIDAWNMICDISRKEFENIYKRLDVLNLVERGESFYQSRMLSLVKELDNEGILKEEDGRKLMFIDGCNIPLTVVKSDGGFTYDTSDLATIKQRLFEEKADWILYIVDRGQSEHLETIYAAAQKLNWYDPNEKRVEHVQFGLVLGEDKKKFKTRSGDTVKLLDLLDEGVRRAEEKLRSRETNFESDGQLIEAAESLAYGCIKYADLSQSRIADYVFSFDRMLDDRGNTAVYLLYAYTRIRAIARNAKVERAGINNYLAQLKEGIIPLEHPEKSDWPNKF
;
A
#
# COMPACT_ATOMS: atom_id res chain seq x y z
N MET A 1 19.10 -65.74 5.59
CA MET A 1 20.21 -65.20 6.42
C MET A 1 20.95 -64.06 5.68
N SER A 2 20.25 -63.11 5.06
CA SER A 2 20.90 -62.00 4.35
C SER A 2 20.32 -60.60 4.70
N SER A 3 19.44 -60.50 5.67
CA SER A 3 18.85 -59.22 6.09
C SER A 3 19.49 -58.58 7.34
N GLY A 4 20.34 -59.33 8.07
CA GLY A 4 21.00 -58.84 9.28
C GLY A 4 22.32 -58.07 9.02
N LEU A 5 23.09 -58.47 8.03
CA LEU A 5 24.38 -57.85 7.72
C LEU A 5 24.28 -56.49 7.02
N LEU A 6 23.18 -56.24 6.31
CA LEU A 6 22.90 -54.93 5.72
C LEU A 6 22.52 -53.89 6.78
N ASN A 7 21.98 -54.32 7.91
CA ASN A 7 21.57 -53.42 8.99
C ASN A 7 22.77 -52.92 9.83
N GLU A 8 23.78 -53.73 10.10
CA GLU A 8 24.93 -53.31 10.92
C GLU A 8 25.82 -52.30 10.16
N ALA A 9 26.12 -52.54 8.89
CA ALA A 9 26.90 -51.61 8.07
C ALA A 9 26.16 -50.26 7.87
N TYR A 10 24.83 -50.31 7.81
CA TYR A 10 23.99 -49.09 7.70
C TYR A 10 23.97 -48.32 9.02
N ILE A 11 23.89 -49.00 10.16
CA ILE A 11 23.93 -48.40 11.49
C ILE A 11 25.30 -47.78 11.75
N GLU A 12 26.38 -48.45 11.43
CA GLU A 12 27.74 -47.94 11.59
C GLU A 12 28.01 -46.71 10.71
N THR A 13 27.43 -46.69 9.52
CA THR A 13 27.47 -45.52 8.61
C THR A 13 26.66 -44.33 9.17
N ILE A 14 25.49 -44.60 9.72
CA ILE A 14 24.63 -43.57 10.35
C ILE A 14 25.30 -43.02 11.61
N GLU A 15 25.89 -43.87 12.46
CA GLU A 15 26.60 -43.43 13.67
C GLU A 15 27.85 -42.60 13.34
N LYS A 16 28.57 -42.95 12.29
CA LYS A 16 29.71 -42.17 11.80
C LYS A 16 29.28 -40.82 11.26
N LEU A 17 28.17 -40.74 10.52
CA LEU A 17 27.56 -39.54 10.01
C LEU A 17 27.02 -38.63 11.13
N LEU A 18 26.37 -39.20 12.14
CA LEU A 18 25.91 -38.47 13.33
C LEU A 18 27.07 -37.88 14.13
N LYS A 19 28.22 -38.61 14.17
CA LYS A 19 29.43 -38.15 14.86
C LYS A 19 30.17 -37.05 14.09
N GLU A 20 30.12 -37.06 12.77
CA GLU A 20 30.61 -35.97 11.92
C GLU A 20 29.69 -34.75 11.97
N MET A 21 28.37 -34.94 11.95
CA MET A 21 27.37 -33.86 12.12
C MET A 21 27.47 -33.19 13.50
N SER A 22 27.76 -33.97 14.57
CA SER A 22 27.95 -33.40 15.91
C SER A 22 29.20 -32.52 16.03
N LYS A 23 30.16 -32.68 15.11
CA LYS A 23 31.37 -31.83 14.99
C LYS A 23 31.21 -30.65 14.04
N GLY A 24 30.04 -30.47 13.44
CA GLY A 24 29.77 -29.39 12.48
C GLY A 24 30.37 -29.61 11.09
N VAL A 25 30.85 -30.81 10.78
CA VAL A 25 31.44 -31.16 9.48
C VAL A 25 30.48 -32.08 8.74
N CYS A 26 29.82 -31.57 7.70
CA CYS A 26 29.07 -32.40 6.76
C CYS A 26 29.97 -32.82 5.58
N SER A 27 30.03 -34.14 5.28
CA SER A 27 30.75 -34.59 4.10
C SER A 27 30.03 -34.10 2.82
N LYS A 28 30.82 -33.66 1.83
CA LYS A 28 30.33 -33.13 0.56
C LYS A 28 29.41 -34.11 -0.19
N ILE A 29 29.62 -35.40 -0.01
CA ILE A 29 28.87 -36.52 -0.62
C ILE A 29 27.42 -36.57 -0.08
N LEU A 30 27.22 -36.30 1.21
CA LEU A 30 25.88 -36.33 1.83
C LEU A 30 25.01 -35.15 1.39
N LEU A 31 25.64 -34.02 1.09
CA LEU A 31 24.94 -32.80 0.62
C LEU A 31 24.49 -32.96 -0.84
N GLU A 32 25.22 -33.77 -1.64
CA GLU A 32 24.88 -34.03 -3.05
C GLU A 32 23.75 -35.09 -3.19
N GLU A 33 23.66 -36.04 -2.24
CA GLU A 33 22.67 -37.14 -2.30
C GLU A 33 21.35 -36.88 -1.59
N CYS A 34 21.27 -35.84 -0.71
CA CYS A 34 20.06 -35.51 0.06
C CYS A 34 19.72 -34.03 0.04
N PRO A 35 19.03 -33.52 -0.99
CA PRO A 35 18.64 -32.12 -1.09
C PRO A 35 17.80 -31.60 0.09
N GLU A 36 16.92 -32.44 0.63
CA GLU A 36 16.10 -32.12 1.80
C GLU A 36 16.93 -31.89 3.07
N LEU A 37 18.10 -32.58 3.18
CA LEU A 37 19.03 -32.39 4.29
C LEU A 37 19.73 -31.03 4.19
N VAL A 38 20.09 -30.60 2.99
CA VAL A 38 20.69 -29.28 2.72
C VAL A 38 19.71 -28.15 3.11
N GLU A 39 18.44 -28.31 2.77
CA GLU A 39 17.40 -27.35 3.13
C GLU A 39 17.25 -27.25 4.65
N LYS A 40 17.19 -28.40 5.35
CA LYS A 40 17.08 -28.44 6.82
C LYS A 40 18.35 -27.96 7.54
N ILE A 41 19.53 -28.18 7.00
CA ILE A 41 20.78 -27.64 7.53
C ILE A 41 20.77 -26.11 7.39
N THR A 42 20.36 -25.59 6.22
CA THR A 42 20.27 -24.16 5.95
C THR A 42 19.23 -23.50 6.87
N GLU A 43 18.10 -24.16 7.09
CA GLU A 43 17.06 -23.70 8.02
C GLU A 43 17.57 -23.71 9.47
N ASN A 44 18.27 -24.75 9.89
CA ASN A 44 18.85 -24.87 11.22
C ASN A 44 19.98 -23.83 11.46
N GLU A 45 20.80 -23.53 10.45
CA GLU A 45 21.77 -22.44 10.52
C GLU A 45 21.10 -21.08 10.66
N LYS A 46 20.03 -20.83 9.91
CA LYS A 46 19.21 -19.62 10.07
C LYS A 46 18.62 -19.51 11.46
N LEU A 47 18.11 -20.61 12.01
CA LEU A 47 17.54 -20.65 13.36
C LEU A 47 18.60 -20.47 14.44
N LYS A 48 19.76 -21.09 14.31
CA LYS A 48 20.91 -20.90 15.22
C LYS A 48 21.42 -19.45 15.18
N TYR A 49 21.48 -18.86 14.01
CA TYR A 49 21.83 -17.46 13.84
C TYR A 49 20.82 -16.53 14.54
N ARG A 50 19.52 -16.74 14.31
CA ARG A 50 18.45 -16.00 15.01
C ARG A 50 18.53 -16.16 16.52
N LEU A 51 18.77 -17.38 17.00
CA LEU A 51 18.91 -17.65 18.44
C LEU A 51 20.11 -16.94 19.06
N ASN A 52 21.24 -16.86 18.35
CA ASN A 52 22.43 -16.15 18.84
C ASN A 52 22.21 -14.64 18.88
N ILE A 53 21.52 -14.06 17.89
CA ILE A 53 21.14 -12.66 17.91
C ILE A 53 20.21 -12.36 19.09
N LEU A 54 19.18 -13.16 19.29
CA LEU A 54 18.24 -13.01 20.42
C LEU A 54 18.94 -13.15 21.77
N LYS A 55 19.90 -14.07 21.92
CA LYS A 55 20.70 -14.21 23.15
C LYS A 55 21.55 -12.96 23.42
N ARG A 56 22.24 -12.44 22.40
CA ARG A 56 23.05 -11.21 22.51
C ARG A 56 22.20 -9.97 22.81
N SER A 57 21.03 -9.86 22.18
CA SER A 57 20.06 -8.80 22.48
C SER A 57 19.54 -8.87 23.92
N ALA A 58 19.28 -10.08 24.43
CA ALA A 58 18.90 -10.30 25.80
C ALA A 58 20.05 -9.99 26.79
N GLU A 59 21.28 -10.32 26.46
CA GLU A 59 22.47 -10.02 27.27
C GLU A 59 22.75 -8.50 27.33
N GLN A 60 22.51 -7.76 26.24
CA GLN A 60 22.62 -6.30 26.20
C GLN A 60 21.49 -5.61 26.98
N SER A 61 20.30 -6.21 27.02
CA SER A 61 19.17 -5.71 27.81
C SER A 61 19.34 -5.96 29.31
N ASN A 62 20.07 -7.00 29.70
CA ASN A 62 20.32 -7.36 31.12
C ASN A 62 21.42 -6.51 31.78
N GLY A 63 22.09 -5.60 31.05
CA GLY A 63 23.07 -4.65 31.60
C GLY A 63 22.49 -3.37 32.20
N LEU A 64 21.17 -3.19 32.16
CA LEU A 64 20.44 -2.05 32.72
C LEU A 64 19.26 -2.57 33.54
N GLU A 65 19.51 -3.03 34.75
CA GLU A 65 18.44 -3.45 35.67
C GLU A 65 18.03 -2.34 36.65
N GLU A 66 16.72 -2.05 36.62
CA GLU A 66 15.91 -2.05 37.82
C GLU A 66 14.54 -2.67 37.53
N LYS A 67 14.15 -3.59 38.40
CA LYS A 67 12.99 -4.46 38.36
C LYS A 67 11.68 -3.69 38.16
N LYS A 68 10.94 -3.96 37.10
CA LYS A 68 9.50 -3.79 37.03
C LYS A 68 8.85 -5.05 36.50
N THR A 69 7.78 -5.49 37.17
CA THR A 69 6.87 -6.58 36.78
C THR A 69 6.48 -6.49 35.29
N PRO A 70 6.31 -7.62 34.57
CA PRO A 70 5.93 -7.59 33.17
C PRO A 70 4.53 -7.00 33.05
N GLU A 71 4.47 -5.81 32.51
CA GLU A 71 3.21 -5.25 31.97
C GLU A 71 2.80 -6.08 30.74
N PRO A 72 1.49 -6.25 30.54
CA PRO A 72 1.00 -6.86 29.31
C PRO A 72 1.54 -6.09 28.10
N PRO A 73 1.76 -6.75 26.94
CA PRO A 73 2.32 -6.08 25.78
C PRO A 73 1.51 -4.82 25.49
N PRO A 74 2.16 -3.68 25.27
CA PRO A 74 1.46 -2.44 25.09
C PRO A 74 0.49 -2.63 23.92
N GLN A 75 -0.81 -2.55 24.23
CA GLN A 75 -1.79 -2.28 23.20
C GLN A 75 -1.20 -1.11 22.44
N LYS A 76 -1.00 -1.28 21.12
CA LYS A 76 -0.58 -0.20 20.22
C LYS A 76 -1.52 0.97 20.51
N ILE A 77 -1.12 1.83 21.42
CA ILE A 77 -1.73 3.15 21.58
C ILE A 77 -1.60 3.72 20.17
N ALA A 78 -2.75 3.97 19.54
CA ALA A 78 -2.77 4.75 18.32
C ALA A 78 -1.92 5.98 18.67
N LYS A 79 -0.69 6.03 18.11
CA LYS A 79 0.21 7.18 18.29
C LYS A 79 -0.68 8.35 17.97
N GLU A 80 -0.82 9.29 18.90
CA GLU A 80 -1.45 10.57 18.61
C GLU A 80 -0.93 10.97 17.26
N VAL A 81 -1.84 11.14 16.29
CA VAL A 81 -1.49 11.63 14.96
C VAL A 81 -0.93 13.01 15.24
N THR A 82 0.38 13.09 15.41
CA THR A 82 1.07 14.35 15.52
C THR A 82 0.63 15.14 14.29
N LYS A 83 0.15 16.36 14.49
CA LYS A 83 -0.36 17.22 13.43
C LYS A 83 0.80 17.57 12.51
N HIS A 84 1.16 16.66 11.63
CA HIS A 84 2.23 16.86 10.63
C HIS A 84 1.91 17.94 9.59
N PHE A 85 0.64 18.43 9.58
CA PHE A 85 0.20 19.47 8.68
C PHE A 85 -0.51 20.56 9.49
N GLU A 86 -0.04 21.79 9.36
CA GLU A 86 -0.86 22.92 9.76
C GLU A 86 -2.00 23.05 8.76
N VAL A 87 -3.17 22.60 9.17
CA VAL A 87 -4.39 22.93 8.46
C VAL A 87 -4.73 24.37 8.83
N VAL A 88 -4.45 25.28 7.91
CA VAL A 88 -4.74 26.71 8.11
C VAL A 88 -6.25 26.97 8.11
N ASP A 89 -7.02 26.16 7.35
CA ASP A 89 -8.47 26.23 7.29
C ASP A 89 -9.02 24.89 6.78
N TYR A 90 -9.89 24.23 7.57
CA TYR A 90 -10.60 23.01 7.17
C TYR A 90 -11.69 23.24 6.11
N GLY A 91 -11.82 24.46 5.63
CA GLY A 91 -12.83 24.83 4.64
C GLY A 91 -14.24 24.57 5.16
N ASP A 92 -15.02 23.81 4.39
CA ASP A 92 -16.42 23.53 4.69
C ASP A 92 -16.68 22.20 5.39
N SER A 93 -15.64 21.55 5.94
CA SER A 93 -15.82 20.30 6.68
C SER A 93 -16.78 20.46 7.86
N ILE A 94 -17.95 19.84 7.73
CA ILE A 94 -19.01 19.85 8.77
C ILE A 94 -18.50 19.18 10.04
N ILE A 95 -17.90 17.98 9.89
CA ILE A 95 -17.43 17.18 11.03
C ILE A 95 -16.37 17.91 11.84
N GLU A 96 -15.42 18.60 11.18
CA GLU A 96 -14.38 19.35 11.87
C GLU A 96 -14.94 20.58 12.60
N LYS A 97 -15.89 21.28 12.00
CA LYS A 97 -16.56 22.40 12.68
C LYS A 97 -17.29 21.94 13.94
N LEU A 98 -18.00 20.82 13.85
CA LEU A 98 -18.69 20.25 15.01
C LEU A 98 -17.69 19.73 16.06
N ASN A 99 -16.63 18.99 15.67
CA ASN A 99 -15.60 18.52 16.59
C ASN A 99 -14.92 19.67 17.32
N ASN A 100 -14.58 20.76 16.63
CA ASN A 100 -13.96 21.93 17.23
C ASN A 100 -14.90 22.62 18.21
N LEU A 101 -16.18 22.77 17.85
CA LEU A 101 -17.20 23.38 18.71
C LEU A 101 -17.35 22.57 20.02
N PHE A 102 -17.54 21.25 19.91
CA PHE A 102 -17.70 20.38 21.07
C PHE A 102 -16.40 20.30 21.90
N THR A 103 -15.25 20.24 21.26
CA THR A 103 -13.94 20.23 21.97
C THR A 103 -13.79 21.47 22.85
N ASN A 104 -14.15 22.65 22.33
CA ASN A 104 -14.06 23.91 23.09
C ASN A 104 -14.99 23.91 24.30
N VAL A 105 -16.22 23.44 24.14
CA VAL A 105 -17.18 23.34 25.23
C VAL A 105 -16.73 22.31 26.28
N ILE A 106 -16.31 21.13 25.84
CA ILE A 106 -15.88 20.06 26.75
C ILE A 106 -14.63 20.46 27.52
N LYS A 107 -13.64 21.09 26.91
CA LYS A 107 -12.47 21.62 27.63
C LYS A 107 -12.83 22.65 28.67
N LYS A 108 -13.86 23.44 28.43
CA LYS A 108 -14.32 24.47 29.37
C LYS A 108 -15.15 23.88 30.49
N SER A 109 -16.11 22.99 30.20
CA SER A 109 -17.02 22.40 31.20
C SER A 109 -16.38 21.23 31.96
N PHE A 110 -15.53 20.45 31.30
CA PHE A 110 -14.90 19.24 31.85
C PHE A 110 -13.38 19.23 31.66
N PRO A 111 -12.64 20.16 32.30
CA PRO A 111 -11.19 20.33 32.05
C PRO A 111 -10.33 19.12 32.41
N SER A 112 -10.83 18.18 33.22
CA SER A 112 -10.15 16.92 33.54
C SER A 112 -10.32 15.86 32.44
N TRP A 113 -11.17 16.08 31.43
CA TRP A 113 -11.38 15.16 30.33
C TRP A 113 -10.35 15.42 29.21
N SER A 114 -9.49 14.43 28.93
CA SER A 114 -8.41 14.56 27.95
C SER A 114 -8.62 13.76 26.66
N GLN A 115 -9.67 12.92 26.59
CA GLN A 115 -9.93 12.14 25.38
C GLN A 115 -10.44 13.01 24.23
N PRO A 116 -10.10 12.67 22.97
CA PRO A 116 -10.56 13.41 21.82
C PRO A 116 -12.08 13.35 21.65
N VAL A 117 -12.66 14.44 21.16
CA VAL A 117 -14.07 14.49 20.76
C VAL A 117 -14.21 13.73 19.45
N ASN A 118 -15.20 12.84 19.38
CA ASN A 118 -15.51 12.09 18.16
C ASN A 118 -17.02 12.14 17.91
N ILE A 119 -17.40 12.99 16.98
CA ILE A 119 -18.78 13.09 16.48
C ILE A 119 -18.94 12.10 15.31
N LYS A 120 -20.03 11.36 15.31
CA LYS A 120 -20.34 10.33 14.31
C LYS A 120 -21.58 10.71 13.50
N GLU A 121 -21.60 10.33 12.25
CA GLU A 121 -22.81 10.37 11.43
C GLU A 121 -23.84 9.38 11.97
N THR A 122 -25.12 9.73 11.87
CA THR A 122 -26.21 8.83 12.22
C THR A 122 -26.75 8.13 10.97
N LEU A 123 -27.07 6.84 11.11
CA LEU A 123 -27.73 6.07 10.05
C LEU A 123 -29.26 6.22 10.07
N ASN A 124 -29.80 6.78 11.14
CA ASN A 124 -31.26 6.94 11.32
C ASN A 124 -31.63 8.40 11.45
N PRO A 125 -32.36 8.97 10.48
CA PRO A 125 -32.75 10.39 10.47
C PRO A 125 -33.50 10.86 11.71
N LYS A 126 -34.14 9.93 12.45
CA LYS A 126 -34.82 10.23 13.71
C LYS A 126 -33.87 10.84 14.77
N TYR A 127 -32.59 10.48 14.69
CA TYR A 127 -31.56 10.92 15.63
C TYR A 127 -30.70 12.06 15.06
N GLY A 128 -31.17 12.76 14.04
CA GLY A 128 -30.46 13.83 13.38
C GLY A 128 -29.43 13.35 12.38
N ASP A 129 -28.53 14.24 11.97
CA ASP A 129 -27.48 13.99 10.98
C ASP A 129 -26.20 13.50 11.64
N TYR A 130 -25.89 14.00 12.83
CA TYR A 130 -24.72 13.65 13.62
C TYR A 130 -25.09 13.38 15.07
N GLN A 131 -24.23 12.61 15.76
CA GLN A 131 -24.43 12.25 17.15
C GLN A 131 -23.10 12.31 17.93
N PHE A 132 -23.15 12.85 19.15
CA PHE A 132 -22.09 12.78 20.15
C PHE A 132 -22.48 11.83 21.27
N ASP A 133 -21.66 10.81 21.51
CA ASP A 133 -21.93 9.71 22.47
C ASP A 133 -21.00 9.69 23.70
N SER A 134 -19.97 10.56 23.74
CA SER A 134 -18.95 10.52 24.79
C SER A 134 -19.44 10.98 26.16
N CYS A 135 -20.69 11.45 26.28
CA CYS A 135 -21.30 11.79 27.59
C CYS A 135 -21.27 10.60 28.58
N PHE A 136 -21.39 9.37 28.08
CA PHE A 136 -21.28 8.15 28.89
C PHE A 136 -19.88 7.95 29.46
N GLN A 137 -18.86 8.25 28.65
CA GLN A 137 -17.46 8.11 29.06
C GLN A 137 -17.08 9.25 30.02
N ILE A 138 -17.52 10.48 29.76
CA ILE A 138 -17.32 11.64 30.65
C ILE A 138 -17.97 11.37 32.02
N SER A 139 -19.22 10.88 32.04
CA SER A 139 -19.91 10.51 33.27
C SER A 139 -19.11 9.48 34.09
N ARG A 140 -18.65 8.42 33.44
CA ARG A 140 -17.86 7.37 34.06
C ARG A 140 -16.53 7.90 34.63
N HIS A 141 -15.85 8.76 33.89
CA HIS A 141 -14.61 9.42 34.31
C HIS A 141 -14.85 10.30 35.56
N LEU A 142 -15.88 11.14 35.57
CA LEU A 142 -16.20 12.01 36.72
C LEU A 142 -16.58 11.21 37.98
N ILE A 143 -17.30 10.10 37.82
CA ILE A 143 -17.65 9.20 38.95
C ILE A 143 -16.38 8.56 39.53
N THR A 144 -15.48 8.11 38.67
CA THR A 144 -14.27 7.37 39.09
C THR A 144 -13.25 8.30 39.75
N GLU A 145 -12.94 9.45 39.13
CA GLU A 145 -11.87 10.34 39.62
C GLU A 145 -12.33 11.40 40.61
N LYS A 146 -13.53 11.94 40.44
CA LYS A 146 -14.04 13.05 41.28
C LYS A 146 -15.13 12.63 42.27
N LYS A 147 -15.56 11.37 42.27
CA LYS A 147 -16.68 10.85 43.07
C LYS A 147 -17.98 11.65 42.90
N MET A 148 -18.13 12.34 41.77
CA MET A 148 -19.33 13.13 41.42
C MET A 148 -20.35 12.21 40.76
N LYS A 149 -21.53 12.06 41.37
CA LYS A 149 -22.67 11.33 40.77
C LYS A 149 -23.33 12.22 39.71
N THR A 150 -22.91 12.11 38.44
CA THR A 150 -23.52 12.76 37.31
C THR A 150 -24.03 11.73 36.32
N SER A 151 -25.23 11.90 35.79
CA SER A 151 -25.74 11.02 34.76
C SER A 151 -25.29 11.47 33.36
N PRO A 152 -25.17 10.55 32.38
CA PRO A 152 -24.90 10.96 30.99
C PRO A 152 -25.90 11.97 30.43
N LYS A 153 -27.16 11.94 30.91
CA LYS A 153 -28.21 12.87 30.52
C LYS A 153 -27.93 14.28 31.04
N ASP A 154 -27.44 14.41 32.28
CA ASP A 154 -27.10 15.71 32.86
C ASP A 154 -25.88 16.33 32.17
N ILE A 155 -24.87 15.51 31.88
CA ILE A 155 -23.69 15.94 31.13
C ILE A 155 -24.08 16.42 29.73
N ALA A 156 -24.93 15.68 29.02
CA ALA A 156 -25.44 16.11 27.71
C ALA A 156 -26.21 17.42 27.80
N ALA A 157 -27.02 17.61 28.83
CA ALA A 157 -27.73 18.86 29.07
C ALA A 157 -26.77 20.03 29.32
N GLU A 158 -25.75 19.84 30.16
CA GLU A 158 -24.72 20.85 30.45
C GLU A 158 -23.92 21.22 29.20
N ILE A 159 -23.54 20.23 28.37
CA ILE A 159 -22.86 20.49 27.09
C ILE A 159 -23.76 21.31 26.17
N ILE A 160 -25.04 20.94 25.98
CA ILE A 160 -25.99 21.65 25.11
C ILE A 160 -26.19 23.08 25.54
N ILE A 161 -26.31 23.36 26.83
CA ILE A 161 -26.46 24.72 27.35
C ILE A 161 -25.27 25.63 27.01
N ASN A 162 -24.06 25.03 26.97
CA ASN A 162 -22.83 25.76 26.69
C ASN A 162 -22.46 25.75 25.18
N LEU A 163 -23.16 24.96 24.34
CA LEU A 163 -22.96 24.98 22.89
C LEU A 163 -23.51 26.24 22.25
N GLU A 164 -22.69 26.86 21.42
CA GLU A 164 -23.11 27.98 20.60
C GLU A 164 -23.97 27.52 19.43
N MET A 165 -25.07 28.22 19.16
CA MET A 165 -25.85 27.99 17.96
C MET A 165 -25.13 28.61 16.75
N ILE A 166 -24.63 27.78 15.88
CA ILE A 166 -23.96 28.18 14.64
C ILE A 166 -24.90 28.03 13.45
N PRO A 167 -24.73 28.79 12.35
CA PRO A 167 -25.61 28.73 11.18
C PRO A 167 -25.75 27.32 10.56
N LEU A 168 -24.77 26.44 10.80
CA LEU A 168 -24.74 25.06 10.33
C LEU A 168 -25.76 24.18 11.05
N VAL A 169 -26.08 24.47 12.32
CA VAL A 169 -26.92 23.63 13.19
C VAL A 169 -28.31 24.24 13.35
N GLU A 170 -29.33 23.44 13.15
CA GLU A 170 -30.72 23.81 13.41
C GLU A 170 -31.08 23.62 14.89
N LYS A 171 -30.70 22.46 15.46
CA LYS A 171 -30.97 22.15 16.87
C LYS A 171 -30.05 21.03 17.40
N TYR A 172 -29.90 21.01 18.71
CA TYR A 172 -29.34 19.92 19.49
C TYR A 172 -30.46 19.25 20.30
N ASP A 173 -30.46 17.92 20.38
CA ASP A 173 -31.44 17.15 21.15
C ASP A 173 -30.77 16.13 22.05
N ASN A 174 -31.18 16.06 23.33
CA ASN A 174 -30.63 15.13 24.32
C ASN A 174 -31.56 13.93 24.46
N VAL A 175 -31.13 12.80 23.96
CA VAL A 175 -31.85 11.53 24.12
C VAL A 175 -31.02 10.57 24.97
N ASN A 176 -31.37 10.49 26.26
CA ASN A 176 -30.72 9.58 27.21
C ASN A 176 -29.20 9.69 27.32
N GLY A 177 -28.62 10.88 27.13
CA GLY A 177 -27.18 11.10 27.19
C GLY A 177 -26.49 11.08 25.82
N TYR A 178 -27.22 10.84 24.74
CA TYR A 178 -26.77 11.08 23.38
C TYR A 178 -27.15 12.51 22.98
N ILE A 179 -26.21 13.26 22.42
CA ILE A 179 -26.52 14.56 21.83
C ILE A 179 -26.69 14.38 20.33
N ASN A 180 -27.92 14.49 19.86
CA ASN A 180 -28.27 14.42 18.46
C ASN A 180 -28.18 15.82 17.86
N ILE A 181 -27.57 15.93 16.68
CA ILE A 181 -27.29 17.20 15.99
C ILE A 181 -28.06 17.20 14.68
N PHE A 182 -28.93 18.20 14.50
CA PHE A 182 -29.71 18.40 13.28
C PHE A 182 -29.13 19.57 12.51
N LEU A 183 -28.80 19.35 11.24
CA LEU A 183 -28.22 20.38 10.40
C LEU A 183 -29.28 21.32 9.82
N ASN A 184 -28.90 22.56 9.63
CA ASN A 184 -29.79 23.58 9.03
C ASN A 184 -29.86 23.38 7.50
N THR A 185 -31.04 22.98 7.01
CA THR A 185 -31.28 22.69 5.59
C THR A 185 -31.03 23.90 4.67
N LYS A 186 -31.32 25.13 5.12
CA LYS A 186 -31.02 26.34 4.34
C LYS A 186 -29.52 26.57 4.19
N HIS A 187 -28.76 26.35 5.29
CA HIS A 187 -27.31 26.46 5.26
C HIS A 187 -26.71 25.40 4.32
N LEU A 188 -27.20 24.15 4.38
CA LEU A 188 -26.78 23.07 3.47
C LEU A 188 -27.14 23.41 2.01
N GLY A 189 -28.35 23.90 1.75
CA GLY A 189 -28.76 24.32 0.41
C GLY A 189 -27.85 25.40 -0.17
N LYS A 190 -27.40 26.33 0.67
CA LYS A 190 -26.41 27.35 0.28
C LYS A 190 -25.07 26.73 -0.07
N LYS A 191 -24.57 25.81 0.77
CA LYS A 191 -23.28 25.14 0.53
C LYS A 191 -23.29 24.27 -0.72
N ILE A 192 -24.38 23.56 -0.98
CA ILE A 192 -24.57 22.82 -2.23
C ILE A 192 -24.57 23.76 -3.43
N GLY A 193 -25.27 24.91 -3.32
CA GLY A 193 -25.27 25.93 -4.37
C GLY A 193 -23.87 26.48 -4.66
N GLU A 194 -23.11 26.78 -3.63
CA GLU A 194 -21.70 27.21 -3.75
C GLU A 194 -20.84 26.14 -4.43
N ALA A 195 -20.97 24.86 -4.01
CA ALA A 195 -20.23 23.75 -4.62
C ALA A 195 -20.61 23.50 -6.08
N CYS A 196 -21.90 23.64 -6.44
CA CYS A 196 -22.34 23.54 -7.83
C CYS A 196 -21.80 24.67 -8.71
N ALA A 197 -21.69 25.88 -8.15
CA ALA A 197 -21.24 27.06 -8.89
C ALA A 197 -19.71 27.15 -9.02
N LYS A 198 -18.98 26.79 -7.95
CA LYS A 198 -17.55 27.04 -7.82
C LYS A 198 -16.69 25.76 -7.80
N GLY A 199 -17.32 24.59 -7.71
CA GLY A 199 -16.64 23.31 -7.44
C GLY A 199 -16.46 23.05 -5.95
N VAL A 200 -15.81 21.91 -5.65
CA VAL A 200 -15.54 21.48 -4.27
C VAL A 200 -14.48 22.40 -3.64
N SER A 201 -14.75 22.86 -2.43
CA SER A 201 -13.80 23.65 -1.65
C SER A 201 -12.69 22.77 -1.11
N ILE A 202 -11.45 23.10 -1.45
CA ILE A 202 -10.25 22.39 -0.97
C ILE A 202 -9.78 23.06 0.32
N PRO A 203 -9.41 22.29 1.36
CA PRO A 203 -8.81 22.84 2.58
C PRO A 203 -7.51 23.59 2.26
N LYS A 204 -7.26 24.70 2.95
CA LYS A 204 -6.00 25.42 2.85
C LYS A 204 -4.96 24.72 3.74
N ILE A 205 -4.06 24.02 3.11
CA ILE A 205 -2.97 23.28 3.78
C ILE A 205 -1.62 23.82 3.32
N SER A 206 -0.60 23.64 4.17
CA SER A 206 0.78 23.91 3.76
C SER A 206 1.18 22.95 2.63
N LYS A 207 1.71 23.50 1.53
CA LYS A 207 2.19 22.67 0.42
C LYS A 207 3.34 21.80 0.87
N ARG A 208 3.31 20.53 0.50
CA ARG A 208 4.35 19.54 0.77
C ARG A 208 4.74 18.85 -0.52
N HIS A 209 5.98 18.37 -0.56
CA HIS A 209 6.44 17.48 -1.62
C HIS A 209 6.29 16.02 -1.18
N VAL A 210 5.46 15.27 -1.89
CA VAL A 210 5.10 13.88 -1.55
C VAL A 210 5.65 12.93 -2.58
N VAL A 211 6.39 11.94 -2.14
CA VAL A 211 6.84 10.81 -2.96
C VAL A 211 5.92 9.63 -2.70
N VAL A 212 5.31 9.10 -3.76
CA VAL A 212 4.42 7.94 -3.69
C VAL A 212 5.03 6.80 -4.50
N ASP A 213 5.46 5.74 -3.82
CA ASP A 213 6.07 4.56 -4.42
C ASP A 213 5.01 3.46 -4.55
N TYR A 214 4.73 3.05 -5.79
CA TYR A 214 3.73 2.04 -6.05
C TYR A 214 3.96 1.29 -7.37
N SER A 215 3.25 0.17 -7.54
CA SER A 215 3.31 -0.79 -8.63
C SER A 215 4.55 -1.69 -8.56
N SER A 216 5.74 -1.19 -8.83
CA SER A 216 7.06 -1.80 -8.60
C SER A 216 7.20 -3.26 -9.10
N PRO A 217 6.89 -3.55 -10.39
CA PRO A 217 7.02 -4.89 -10.94
C PRO A 217 8.48 -5.26 -11.20
N ASN A 218 8.76 -6.57 -11.25
CA ASN A 218 10.08 -7.08 -11.62
C ASN A 218 10.19 -7.26 -13.13
N ILE A 219 11.33 -6.89 -13.70
CA ILE A 219 11.67 -7.17 -15.10
C ILE A 219 11.68 -8.70 -15.34
N ALA A 220 11.29 -9.10 -16.55
CA ALA A 220 11.13 -10.48 -16.98
C ALA A 220 10.11 -11.32 -16.19
N LYS A 221 9.27 -10.67 -15.40
CA LYS A 221 8.11 -11.29 -14.76
C LYS A 221 6.86 -10.51 -15.12
N GLN A 222 5.80 -11.23 -15.43
CA GLN A 222 4.52 -10.60 -15.73
C GLN A 222 3.88 -10.01 -14.48
N MET A 223 3.24 -8.87 -14.64
CA MET A 223 2.43 -8.29 -13.57
C MET A 223 1.26 -9.23 -13.22
N HIS A 224 0.96 -9.33 -11.96
CA HIS A 224 -0.12 -10.15 -11.43
C HIS A 224 -1.07 -9.32 -10.57
N VAL A 225 -2.14 -9.93 -10.10
CA VAL A 225 -3.19 -9.27 -9.33
C VAL A 225 -2.69 -8.54 -8.05
N GLY A 226 -1.55 -8.95 -7.48
CA GLY A 226 -0.93 -8.21 -6.37
C GLY A 226 -0.42 -6.83 -6.80
N HIS A 227 0.15 -6.71 -8.00
CA HIS A 227 0.55 -5.41 -8.55
C HIS A 227 -0.66 -4.52 -8.85
N LEU A 228 -1.82 -5.12 -9.20
CA LEU A 228 -3.06 -4.36 -9.42
C LEU A 228 -3.42 -3.52 -8.20
N ARG A 229 -3.43 -4.12 -6.98
CA ARG A 229 -3.76 -3.40 -5.75
C ARG A 229 -2.82 -2.24 -5.48
N SER A 230 -1.50 -2.49 -5.53
CA SER A 230 -0.50 -1.45 -5.36
C SER A 230 -0.72 -0.30 -6.35
N THR A 231 -0.92 -0.63 -7.63
CA THR A 231 -1.08 0.34 -8.71
C THR A 231 -2.33 1.19 -8.53
N ILE A 232 -3.50 0.58 -8.29
CA ILE A 232 -4.77 1.30 -8.17
C ILE A 232 -4.82 2.16 -6.90
N ILE A 233 -4.36 1.61 -5.77
CA ILE A 233 -4.35 2.34 -4.49
C ILE A 233 -3.37 3.51 -4.57
N GLY A 234 -2.16 3.27 -5.11
CA GLY A 234 -1.14 4.29 -5.25
C GLY A 234 -1.57 5.45 -6.15
N ASP A 235 -2.09 5.14 -7.34
CA ASP A 235 -2.60 6.14 -8.29
C ASP A 235 -3.75 6.96 -7.69
N SER A 236 -4.69 6.30 -6.98
CA SER A 236 -5.81 6.99 -6.34
C SER A 236 -5.37 7.94 -5.24
N ILE A 237 -4.39 7.54 -4.41
CA ILE A 237 -3.82 8.39 -3.38
C ILE A 237 -3.05 9.55 -4.01
N ALA A 238 -2.22 9.30 -5.03
CA ALA A 238 -1.47 10.33 -5.73
C ALA A 238 -2.41 11.41 -6.32
N ARG A 239 -3.46 11.00 -7.04
CA ARG A 239 -4.46 11.91 -7.61
C ARG A 239 -5.21 12.71 -6.53
N LEU A 240 -5.56 12.08 -5.41
CA LEU A 240 -6.19 12.78 -4.29
C LEU A 240 -5.27 13.84 -3.69
N LEU A 241 -4.00 13.50 -3.45
CA LEU A 241 -3.02 14.42 -2.89
C LEU A 241 -2.70 15.58 -3.85
N GLU A 242 -2.63 15.30 -5.15
CA GLU A 242 -2.48 16.32 -6.18
C GLU A 242 -3.70 17.25 -6.21
N PHE A 243 -4.93 16.69 -6.15
CA PHE A 243 -6.17 17.47 -6.12
C PHE A 243 -6.22 18.45 -4.94
N ILE A 244 -5.72 18.08 -3.77
CA ILE A 244 -5.65 18.96 -2.60
C ILE A 244 -4.45 19.92 -2.62
N GLY A 245 -3.61 19.86 -3.66
CA GLY A 245 -2.59 20.87 -3.95
C GLY A 245 -1.17 20.53 -3.48
N PHE A 246 -0.87 19.28 -3.16
CA PHE A 246 0.51 18.83 -2.92
C PHE A 246 1.30 18.69 -4.23
N SER A 247 2.62 18.82 -4.15
CA SER A 247 3.53 18.45 -5.23
C SER A 247 3.80 16.95 -5.15
N ILE A 248 3.46 16.18 -6.17
CA ILE A 248 3.53 14.72 -6.15
C ILE A 248 4.60 14.22 -7.09
N LEU A 249 5.41 13.27 -6.63
CA LEU A 249 6.31 12.45 -7.43
C LEU A 249 5.89 10.98 -7.28
N CYS A 250 5.36 10.41 -8.36
CA CYS A 250 5.00 8.99 -8.43
C CYS A 250 6.22 8.19 -8.87
N ILE A 251 6.67 7.24 -8.06
CA ILE A 251 7.84 6.40 -8.34
C ILE A 251 7.40 4.97 -8.61
N ASN A 252 8.01 4.37 -9.62
CA ASN A 252 7.95 2.97 -9.94
C ASN A 252 9.31 2.32 -9.64
N HIS A 253 9.43 1.66 -8.51
CA HIS A 253 10.66 1.01 -8.07
C HIS A 253 10.75 -0.40 -8.69
N ILE A 254 11.09 -0.48 -9.97
CA ILE A 254 11.13 -1.76 -10.70
C ILE A 254 12.33 -2.62 -10.29
N GLY A 255 12.12 -3.94 -10.25
CA GLY A 255 13.21 -4.89 -10.04
C GLY A 255 13.98 -5.15 -11.34
N ASP A 256 14.90 -4.26 -11.68
CA ASP A 256 15.67 -4.28 -12.92
C ASP A 256 17.14 -4.65 -12.72
N TRP A 257 17.52 -5.13 -11.53
CA TRP A 257 18.89 -5.47 -11.19
C TRP A 257 18.98 -6.81 -10.45
N GLY A 258 20.16 -7.44 -10.49
CA GLY A 258 20.41 -8.66 -9.75
C GLY A 258 20.98 -9.82 -10.60
N THR A 259 21.28 -10.93 -9.93
CA THR A 259 21.91 -12.13 -10.54
C THR A 259 21.07 -12.76 -11.66
N GLN A 260 19.75 -12.55 -11.65
CA GLN A 260 18.85 -13.00 -12.70
C GLN A 260 19.20 -12.42 -14.08
N PHE A 261 19.72 -11.20 -14.13
CA PHE A 261 20.09 -10.57 -15.41
C PHE A 261 21.32 -11.23 -16.05
N GLY A 262 22.25 -11.72 -15.27
CA GLY A 262 23.35 -12.52 -15.81
C GLY A 262 22.87 -13.77 -16.51
N MET A 263 21.90 -14.47 -15.93
CA MET A 263 21.25 -15.65 -16.51
C MET A 263 20.51 -15.28 -17.80
N LEU A 264 19.70 -14.22 -17.79
CA LEU A 264 18.95 -13.76 -18.96
C LEU A 264 19.88 -13.31 -20.10
N ILE A 265 20.94 -12.57 -19.78
CA ILE A 265 21.95 -12.12 -20.77
C ILE A 265 22.71 -13.31 -21.34
N ALA A 266 23.13 -14.27 -20.52
CA ALA A 266 23.80 -15.48 -20.99
C ALA A 266 22.91 -16.27 -21.96
N TYR A 267 21.62 -16.39 -21.65
CA TYR A 267 20.65 -17.08 -22.49
C TYR A 267 20.34 -16.32 -23.77
N LEU A 268 20.22 -14.98 -23.68
CA LEU A 268 20.06 -14.11 -24.85
C LEU A 268 21.21 -14.28 -25.85
N ARG A 269 22.44 -14.27 -25.35
CA ARG A 269 23.66 -14.41 -26.16
C ARG A 269 23.77 -15.77 -26.85
N GLU A 270 23.30 -16.81 -26.18
CA GLU A 270 23.33 -18.17 -26.72
C GLU A 270 22.22 -18.38 -27.77
N ARG A 271 21.01 -17.95 -27.47
CA ARG A 271 19.85 -18.17 -28.35
C ARG A 271 19.81 -17.22 -29.56
N PHE A 272 20.33 -16.01 -29.38
CA PHE A 272 20.34 -14.96 -30.39
C PHE A 272 21.74 -14.34 -30.53
N PRO A 273 22.71 -15.03 -31.12
CA PRO A 273 24.10 -14.54 -31.21
C PRO A 273 24.25 -13.16 -31.86
N ASN A 274 23.34 -12.81 -32.76
CA ASN A 274 23.35 -11.55 -33.53
C ASN A 274 22.46 -10.46 -32.89
N TYR A 275 22.06 -10.58 -31.61
CA TYR A 275 21.09 -9.70 -30.96
C TYR A 275 21.45 -8.20 -31.00
N LEU A 276 22.72 -7.84 -31.13
CA LEU A 276 23.17 -6.46 -31.23
C LEU A 276 22.86 -5.83 -32.59
N THR A 277 22.78 -6.65 -33.67
CA THR A 277 22.51 -6.18 -35.05
C THR A 277 21.07 -6.45 -35.48
N GLU A 278 20.49 -7.54 -35.00
CA GLU A 278 19.11 -7.96 -35.28
C GLU A 278 18.34 -8.07 -33.99
N LYS A 279 17.37 -7.18 -33.75
CA LYS A 279 16.54 -7.25 -32.55
C LYS A 279 15.84 -8.61 -32.46
N PRO A 280 16.10 -9.42 -31.42
CA PRO A 280 15.44 -10.69 -31.24
C PRO A 280 13.94 -10.50 -31.03
N LYS A 281 13.14 -11.32 -31.68
CA LYS A 281 11.70 -11.39 -31.42
C LYS A 281 11.48 -12.30 -30.23
N ILE A 282 11.50 -11.72 -29.03
CA ILE A 282 11.12 -12.41 -27.80
C ILE A 282 9.62 -12.13 -27.63
N GLU A 283 8.79 -13.10 -28.02
CA GLU A 283 7.32 -12.96 -27.97
C GLU A 283 6.78 -13.07 -26.55
N ASP A 284 7.39 -13.89 -25.70
CA ASP A 284 7.03 -14.07 -24.29
C ASP A 284 8.29 -14.08 -23.41
N LEU A 285 8.52 -12.99 -22.72
CA LEU A 285 9.67 -12.83 -21.84
C LEU A 285 9.59 -13.73 -20.60
N GLN A 286 8.40 -14.12 -20.16
CA GLN A 286 8.24 -15.04 -19.04
C GLN A 286 8.68 -16.47 -19.42
N THR A 287 8.33 -16.94 -20.61
CA THR A 287 8.81 -18.22 -21.14
C THR A 287 10.32 -18.19 -21.30
N PHE A 288 10.86 -17.10 -21.85
CA PHE A 288 12.30 -16.89 -21.95
C PHE A 288 13.00 -16.94 -20.58
N TYR A 289 12.40 -16.32 -19.55
CA TYR A 289 12.89 -16.41 -18.17
C TYR A 289 12.86 -17.84 -17.63
N LYS A 290 11.75 -18.58 -17.81
CA LYS A 290 11.61 -19.95 -17.35
C LYS A 290 12.65 -20.88 -18.01
N GLU A 291 12.81 -20.78 -19.33
CA GLU A 291 13.80 -21.54 -20.08
C GLU A 291 15.23 -21.26 -19.61
N SER A 292 15.57 -19.98 -19.45
CA SER A 292 16.88 -19.57 -18.95
C SER A 292 17.13 -20.05 -17.52
N LYS A 293 16.10 -20.06 -16.66
CA LYS A 293 16.17 -20.53 -15.28
C LYS A 293 16.37 -22.06 -15.21
N THR A 294 15.63 -22.82 -15.99
CA THR A 294 15.80 -24.26 -16.10
C THR A 294 17.24 -24.59 -16.50
N LYS A 295 17.75 -23.92 -17.52
CA LYS A 295 19.13 -24.13 -17.97
C LYS A 295 20.17 -23.73 -16.91
N PHE A 296 19.92 -22.64 -16.18
CA PHE A 296 20.78 -22.20 -15.08
C PHE A 296 20.84 -23.22 -13.93
N ASP A 297 19.74 -23.92 -13.67
CA ASP A 297 19.66 -24.92 -12.60
C ASP A 297 20.29 -26.28 -13.02
N GLU A 298 20.20 -26.65 -14.31
CA GLU A 298 20.62 -27.94 -14.83
C GLU A 298 22.04 -27.95 -15.41
N ASP A 299 22.54 -26.82 -15.94
CA ASP A 299 23.84 -26.72 -16.67
C ASP A 299 24.85 -25.88 -15.86
N GLY A 300 25.85 -26.56 -15.26
CA GLY A 300 26.90 -25.92 -14.47
C GLY A 300 27.79 -24.95 -15.26
N ASP A 301 28.03 -25.23 -16.56
CA ASP A 301 28.82 -24.35 -17.43
C ASP A 301 28.02 -23.10 -17.79
N PHE A 302 26.73 -23.27 -18.06
CA PHE A 302 25.84 -22.13 -18.26
C PHE A 302 25.75 -21.25 -17.00
N LYS A 303 25.64 -21.85 -15.83
CA LYS A 303 25.63 -21.16 -14.56
C LYS A 303 26.89 -20.31 -14.35
N SER A 304 28.06 -20.86 -14.68
CA SER A 304 29.34 -20.13 -14.62
C SER A 304 29.35 -18.93 -15.60
N ARG A 305 28.88 -19.12 -16.81
CA ARG A 305 28.76 -18.04 -17.81
C ARG A 305 27.77 -16.96 -17.35
N ALA A 306 26.65 -17.35 -16.74
CA ALA A 306 25.67 -16.43 -16.19
C ALA A 306 26.29 -15.54 -15.09
N TYR A 307 27.07 -16.10 -14.16
CA TYR A 307 27.80 -15.30 -13.17
C TYR A 307 28.80 -14.34 -13.80
N GLN A 308 29.53 -14.77 -14.82
CA GLN A 308 30.43 -13.89 -15.58
C GLN A 308 29.67 -12.73 -16.22
N CYS A 309 28.49 -12.99 -16.77
CA CYS A 309 27.63 -11.93 -17.34
C CYS A 309 27.17 -10.93 -16.27
N VAL A 310 26.89 -11.37 -15.03
CA VAL A 310 26.59 -10.45 -13.92
C VAL A 310 27.76 -9.50 -13.67
N VAL A 311 28.98 -10.06 -13.54
CA VAL A 311 30.20 -9.26 -13.27
C VAL A 311 30.44 -8.25 -14.39
N LYS A 312 30.30 -8.65 -15.65
CA LYS A 312 30.47 -7.77 -16.80
C LYS A 312 29.42 -6.67 -16.88
N LEU A 313 28.16 -7.01 -16.55
CA LEU A 313 27.09 -6.01 -16.45
C LEU A 313 27.40 -4.99 -15.34
N GLN A 314 27.84 -5.46 -14.16
CA GLN A 314 28.21 -4.61 -13.04
C GLN A 314 29.41 -3.72 -13.33
N ASN A 315 30.36 -4.20 -14.13
CA ASN A 315 31.51 -3.44 -14.60
C ASN A 315 31.17 -2.41 -15.69
N GLY A 316 29.92 -2.40 -16.18
CA GLY A 316 29.46 -1.45 -17.17
C GLY A 316 29.94 -1.77 -18.59
N GLU A 317 30.28 -3.02 -18.89
CA GLU A 317 30.67 -3.42 -20.25
C GLU A 317 29.49 -3.16 -21.22
N LYS A 318 29.73 -2.39 -22.26
CA LYS A 318 28.70 -1.86 -23.16
C LYS A 318 27.79 -2.94 -23.73
N GLU A 319 28.33 -4.04 -24.21
CA GLU A 319 27.57 -5.15 -24.79
C GLU A 319 26.56 -5.74 -23.79
N PHE A 320 26.93 -5.82 -22.49
CA PHE A 320 26.08 -6.36 -21.43
C PHE A 320 25.02 -5.35 -21.00
N ILE A 321 25.36 -4.06 -21.00
CA ILE A 321 24.41 -2.97 -20.78
C ILE A 321 23.38 -2.93 -21.92
N ASP A 322 23.80 -3.06 -23.16
CA ASP A 322 22.90 -3.08 -24.31
C ASP A 322 21.95 -4.29 -24.25
N ALA A 323 22.44 -5.46 -23.88
CA ALA A 323 21.62 -6.65 -23.65
C ALA A 323 20.62 -6.47 -22.50
N TRP A 324 21.06 -5.91 -21.39
CA TRP A 324 20.23 -5.60 -20.25
C TRP A 324 19.13 -4.60 -20.60
N ASN A 325 19.45 -3.49 -21.27
CA ASN A 325 18.48 -2.51 -21.75
C ASN A 325 17.43 -3.16 -22.66
N MET A 326 17.84 -4.04 -23.55
CA MET A 326 16.92 -4.73 -24.47
C MET A 326 15.90 -5.60 -23.70
N ILE A 327 16.35 -6.35 -22.69
CA ILE A 327 15.46 -7.17 -21.85
C ILE A 327 14.52 -6.26 -21.03
N CYS A 328 15.02 -5.18 -20.47
CA CYS A 328 14.22 -4.22 -19.70
C CYS A 328 13.16 -3.54 -20.58
N ASP A 329 13.50 -3.15 -21.81
CA ASP A 329 12.59 -2.47 -22.74
C ASP A 329 11.39 -3.33 -23.15
N ILE A 330 11.57 -4.65 -23.20
CA ILE A 330 10.45 -5.58 -23.48
C ILE A 330 9.45 -5.52 -22.31
N SER A 331 9.94 -5.66 -21.07
CA SER A 331 9.06 -5.58 -19.89
C SER A 331 8.42 -4.20 -19.72
N ARG A 332 9.17 -3.12 -19.98
CA ARG A 332 8.63 -1.75 -19.90
C ARG A 332 7.43 -1.56 -20.81
N LYS A 333 7.47 -2.08 -22.04
CA LYS A 333 6.34 -2.00 -22.98
C LYS A 333 5.11 -2.75 -22.48
N GLU A 334 5.30 -3.92 -21.83
CA GLU A 334 4.20 -4.66 -21.22
C GLU A 334 3.60 -3.87 -20.04
N PHE A 335 4.44 -3.27 -19.18
CA PHE A 335 3.99 -2.45 -18.07
C PHE A 335 3.27 -1.20 -18.54
N GLU A 336 3.80 -0.49 -19.55
CA GLU A 336 3.18 0.70 -20.15
C GLU A 336 1.79 0.39 -20.73
N ASN A 337 1.62 -0.77 -21.37
CA ASN A 337 0.31 -1.20 -21.87
C ASN A 337 -0.70 -1.35 -20.71
N ILE A 338 -0.30 -1.98 -19.63
CA ILE A 338 -1.16 -2.15 -18.44
C ILE A 338 -1.46 -0.79 -17.80
N TYR A 339 -0.46 0.07 -17.63
CA TYR A 339 -0.66 1.41 -17.06
C TYR A 339 -1.58 2.27 -17.90
N LYS A 340 -1.44 2.23 -19.24
CA LYS A 340 -2.35 2.92 -20.16
C LYS A 340 -3.79 2.44 -20.01
N ARG A 341 -4.01 1.12 -19.94
CA ARG A 341 -5.35 0.53 -19.77
C ARG A 341 -5.97 0.92 -18.42
N LEU A 342 -5.15 1.00 -17.37
CA LEU A 342 -5.57 1.41 -16.04
C LEU A 342 -5.59 2.95 -15.86
N ASP A 343 -5.31 3.73 -16.90
CA ASP A 343 -5.22 5.20 -16.84
C ASP A 343 -4.28 5.67 -15.71
N VAL A 344 -3.15 4.97 -15.54
CA VAL A 344 -2.09 5.34 -14.61
C VAL A 344 -1.03 6.11 -15.39
N LEU A 345 -0.80 7.34 -14.99
CA LEU A 345 0.07 8.27 -15.69
C LEU A 345 1.23 8.73 -14.80
N ASN A 346 2.30 9.20 -15.45
CA ASN A 346 3.40 9.93 -14.81
C ASN A 346 4.21 9.13 -13.76
N LEU A 347 4.31 7.79 -13.90
CA LEU A 347 5.23 6.99 -13.12
C LEU A 347 6.67 7.23 -13.54
N VAL A 348 7.48 7.74 -12.63
CA VAL A 348 8.92 7.93 -12.82
C VAL A 348 9.63 6.66 -12.40
N GLU A 349 10.33 6.04 -13.34
CA GLU A 349 11.10 4.84 -13.05
C GLU A 349 12.33 5.16 -12.21
N ARG A 350 12.46 4.45 -11.08
CA ARG A 350 13.62 4.43 -10.18
C ARG A 350 13.86 2.99 -9.79
N GLY A 351 14.40 2.19 -10.74
CA GLY A 351 14.65 0.77 -10.53
C GLY A 351 15.81 0.50 -9.56
N GLU A 352 15.98 -0.75 -9.19
CA GLU A 352 17.08 -1.19 -8.33
C GLU A 352 18.45 -0.78 -8.90
N SER A 353 18.61 -0.78 -10.23
CA SER A 353 19.81 -0.32 -10.93
C SER A 353 20.17 1.14 -10.65
N PHE A 354 19.15 2.01 -10.47
CA PHE A 354 19.32 3.43 -10.14
C PHE A 354 20.00 3.61 -8.79
N TYR A 355 19.82 2.68 -7.86
CA TYR A 355 20.39 2.76 -6.51
C TYR A 355 21.76 2.11 -6.37
N GLN A 356 22.28 1.41 -7.39
CA GLN A 356 23.51 0.63 -7.28
C GLN A 356 24.72 1.48 -6.84
N SER A 357 24.97 2.62 -7.48
CA SER A 357 26.05 3.52 -7.08
C SER A 357 25.84 4.17 -5.71
N ARG A 358 24.56 4.39 -5.35
CA ARG A 358 24.15 4.96 -4.06
C ARG A 358 24.37 3.99 -2.92
N MET A 359 24.12 2.68 -3.15
CA MET A 359 24.42 1.64 -2.17
C MET A 359 25.92 1.57 -1.85
N LEU A 360 26.79 1.65 -2.87
CA LEU A 360 28.23 1.68 -2.68
C LEU A 360 28.68 2.88 -1.83
N SER A 361 28.13 4.06 -2.10
CA SER A 361 28.42 5.29 -1.35
C SER A 361 27.89 5.20 0.08
N LEU A 362 26.67 4.68 0.27
CA LEU A 362 26.03 4.50 1.57
C LEU A 362 26.84 3.55 2.46
N VAL A 363 27.26 2.40 1.94
CA VAL A 363 28.03 1.43 2.72
C VAL A 363 29.34 2.03 3.20
N LYS A 364 30.06 2.77 2.34
CA LYS A 364 31.30 3.47 2.72
C LYS A 364 31.07 4.52 3.81
N GLU A 365 29.98 5.26 3.73
CA GLU A 365 29.60 6.26 4.73
C GLU A 365 29.32 5.60 6.08
N LEU A 366 28.44 4.60 6.12
CA LEU A 366 28.08 3.89 7.34
C LEU A 366 29.30 3.18 7.99
N ASP A 367 30.22 2.69 7.17
CA ASP A 367 31.45 2.04 7.63
C ASP A 367 32.40 3.07 8.27
N ASN A 368 32.60 4.24 7.60
CA ASN A 368 33.43 5.33 8.09
C ASN A 368 32.90 5.94 9.39
N GLU A 369 31.57 5.97 9.57
CA GLU A 369 30.91 6.45 10.78
C GLU A 369 30.90 5.41 11.91
N GLY A 370 31.40 4.18 11.65
CA GLY A 370 31.44 3.10 12.64
C GLY A 370 30.06 2.55 13.01
N ILE A 371 29.07 2.74 12.15
CA ILE A 371 27.68 2.27 12.35
C ILE A 371 27.61 0.76 12.12
N LEU A 372 28.40 0.24 11.17
CA LEU A 372 28.37 -1.16 10.79
C LEU A 372 29.23 -1.99 11.73
N LYS A 373 28.72 -3.16 12.12
CA LYS A 373 29.46 -4.17 12.86
C LYS A 373 29.69 -5.37 11.99
N GLU A 374 30.90 -5.90 11.98
CA GLU A 374 31.23 -7.10 11.24
C GLU A 374 31.00 -8.33 12.10
N GLU A 375 30.15 -9.25 11.62
CA GLU A 375 29.88 -10.54 12.24
C GLU A 375 29.79 -11.64 11.16
N ASP A 376 30.55 -12.69 11.30
CA ASP A 376 30.60 -13.83 10.36
C ASP A 376 30.84 -13.39 8.90
N GLY A 377 31.72 -12.39 8.69
CA GLY A 377 32.01 -11.81 7.38
C GLY A 377 30.89 -10.96 6.78
N ARG A 378 29.84 -10.65 7.55
CA ARG A 378 28.73 -9.78 7.15
C ARG A 378 28.85 -8.43 7.84
N LYS A 379 28.40 -7.37 7.19
CA LYS A 379 28.27 -6.06 7.83
C LYS A 379 26.81 -5.83 8.22
N LEU A 380 26.58 -5.68 9.51
CA LEU A 380 25.28 -5.56 10.13
C LEU A 380 25.08 -4.19 10.75
N MET A 381 23.84 -3.66 10.62
CA MET A 381 23.43 -2.46 11.32
C MET A 381 22.40 -2.83 12.40
N PHE A 382 22.72 -2.56 13.66
CA PHE A 382 21.82 -2.81 14.81
C PHE A 382 20.97 -1.58 15.08
N ILE A 383 19.68 -1.82 15.32
CA ILE A 383 18.69 -0.77 15.52
C ILE A 383 17.98 -1.05 16.84
N ASP A 384 17.91 -0.04 17.70
CA ASP A 384 17.31 -0.16 19.02
C ASP A 384 15.81 -0.44 18.90
N GLY A 385 15.34 -1.44 19.61
CA GLY A 385 13.93 -1.90 19.56
C GLY A 385 13.59 -2.83 18.38
N CYS A 386 14.54 -3.13 17.48
CA CYS A 386 14.36 -4.12 16.42
C CYS A 386 15.06 -5.44 16.82
N ASN A 387 14.33 -6.55 16.68
CA ASN A 387 14.85 -7.87 17.06
C ASN A 387 15.89 -8.44 16.07
N ILE A 388 15.88 -7.96 14.84
CA ILE A 388 16.75 -8.44 13.76
C ILE A 388 17.51 -7.25 13.20
N PRO A 389 18.87 -7.31 13.16
CA PRO A 389 19.66 -6.25 12.54
C PRO A 389 19.50 -6.27 11.03
N LEU A 390 19.68 -5.13 10.38
CA LEU A 390 19.77 -5.06 8.92
C LEU A 390 21.10 -5.65 8.46
N THR A 391 21.04 -6.52 7.45
CA THR A 391 22.22 -7.06 6.79
C THR A 391 22.60 -6.16 5.63
N VAL A 392 23.53 -5.25 5.86
CA VAL A 392 23.93 -4.25 4.84
C VAL A 392 24.86 -4.87 3.80
N VAL A 393 25.80 -5.74 4.21
CA VAL A 393 26.68 -6.45 3.27
C VAL A 393 26.72 -7.93 3.66
N LYS A 394 26.56 -8.81 2.67
CA LYS A 394 26.67 -10.26 2.84
C LYS A 394 28.12 -10.68 3.01
N SER A 395 28.34 -11.93 3.44
CA SER A 395 29.68 -12.54 3.57
C SER A 395 30.44 -12.66 2.23
N ASP A 396 29.74 -12.68 1.11
CA ASP A 396 30.31 -12.66 -0.24
C ASP A 396 30.58 -11.25 -0.79
N GLY A 397 30.35 -10.20 0.01
CA GLY A 397 30.51 -8.81 -0.36
C GLY A 397 29.30 -8.21 -1.12
N GLY A 398 28.27 -9.03 -1.41
CA GLY A 398 27.07 -8.59 -2.11
C GLY A 398 26.13 -7.76 -1.21
N PHE A 399 25.38 -6.87 -1.82
CA PHE A 399 24.35 -6.08 -1.12
C PHE A 399 23.05 -6.88 -0.97
N THR A 400 22.24 -6.46 -0.01
CA THR A 400 20.92 -7.01 0.25
C THR A 400 19.83 -6.01 -0.15
N TYR A 401 18.57 -6.44 -0.09
CA TYR A 401 17.44 -5.52 -0.20
C TYR A 401 17.39 -4.49 0.96
N ASP A 402 17.94 -4.82 2.15
CA ASP A 402 18.08 -3.85 3.25
C ASP A 402 18.95 -2.65 2.81
N THR A 403 20.04 -2.92 2.09
CA THR A 403 20.95 -1.87 1.59
C THR A 403 20.27 -1.03 0.51
N SER A 404 19.53 -1.69 -0.39
CA SER A 404 18.78 -1.00 -1.44
C SER A 404 17.73 -0.07 -0.85
N ASP A 405 16.97 -0.56 0.14
CA ASP A 405 15.91 0.23 0.76
C ASP A 405 16.44 1.36 1.64
N LEU A 406 17.58 1.17 2.31
CA LEU A 406 18.29 2.25 3.00
C LEU A 406 18.77 3.33 2.01
N ALA A 407 19.34 2.92 0.88
CA ALA A 407 19.76 3.87 -0.15
C ALA A 407 18.55 4.59 -0.77
N THR A 408 17.44 3.87 -0.94
CA THR A 408 16.19 4.40 -1.47
C THR A 408 15.58 5.48 -0.58
N ILE A 409 15.42 5.21 0.72
CA ILE A 409 14.85 6.19 1.65
C ILE A 409 15.76 7.42 1.77
N LYS A 410 17.08 7.22 1.79
CA LYS A 410 18.05 8.31 1.81
C LYS A 410 17.91 9.21 0.59
N GLN A 411 17.87 8.63 -0.61
CA GLN A 411 17.72 9.35 -1.88
C GLN A 411 16.43 10.17 -1.89
N ARG A 412 15.30 9.59 -1.46
CA ARG A 412 14.00 10.27 -1.42
C ARG A 412 13.97 11.44 -0.44
N LEU A 413 14.63 11.30 0.71
CA LEU A 413 14.71 12.38 1.71
C LEU A 413 15.64 13.52 1.31
N PHE A 414 16.78 13.23 0.67
CA PHE A 414 17.84 14.22 0.43
C PHE A 414 17.90 14.71 -1.02
N GLU A 415 17.77 13.81 -2.01
CA GLU A 415 17.83 14.18 -3.43
C GLU A 415 16.46 14.66 -3.92
N GLU A 416 15.39 13.90 -3.70
CA GLU A 416 14.03 14.31 -4.06
C GLU A 416 13.44 15.32 -3.05
N LYS A 417 14.06 15.49 -1.87
CA LYS A 417 13.63 16.43 -0.81
C LYS A 417 12.19 16.20 -0.35
N ALA A 418 11.80 14.93 -0.25
CA ALA A 418 10.46 14.57 0.18
C ALA A 418 10.17 15.07 1.60
N ASP A 419 8.99 15.66 1.78
CA ASP A 419 8.39 15.95 3.08
C ASP A 419 7.57 14.78 3.58
N TRP A 420 7.04 13.97 2.64
CA TRP A 420 6.23 12.82 2.93
C TRP A 420 6.51 11.71 1.91
N ILE A 421 6.82 10.51 2.40
CA ILE A 421 7.06 9.33 1.57
C ILE A 421 5.98 8.29 1.89
N LEU A 422 5.32 7.78 0.85
CA LEU A 422 4.31 6.74 0.94
C LEU A 422 4.79 5.50 0.18
N TYR A 423 4.94 4.37 0.87
CA TYR A 423 5.23 3.08 0.29
C TYR A 423 3.94 2.26 0.19
N ILE A 424 3.46 2.03 -1.04
CA ILE A 424 2.21 1.30 -1.29
C ILE A 424 2.55 -0.17 -1.61
N VAL A 425 2.77 -0.97 -0.59
CA VAL A 425 3.20 -2.36 -0.71
C VAL A 425 2.35 -3.27 0.18
N ASP A 426 2.42 -4.58 -0.04
CA ASP A 426 1.63 -5.54 0.71
C ASP A 426 2.00 -5.60 2.20
N ARG A 427 1.05 -6.05 3.02
CA ARG A 427 1.19 -6.12 4.48
C ARG A 427 2.38 -6.98 4.93
N GLY A 428 2.84 -7.94 4.11
CA GLY A 428 3.97 -8.81 4.44
C GLY A 428 5.29 -8.05 4.59
N GLN A 429 5.39 -6.83 4.03
CA GLN A 429 6.60 -6.00 4.10
C GLN A 429 6.65 -5.08 5.34
N SER A 430 5.65 -5.11 6.23
CA SER A 430 5.53 -4.14 7.33
C SER A 430 6.74 -4.16 8.27
N GLU A 431 7.17 -5.35 8.73
CA GLU A 431 8.28 -5.49 9.67
C GLU A 431 9.60 -4.96 9.08
N HIS A 432 9.84 -5.30 7.80
CA HIS A 432 11.01 -4.82 7.08
C HIS A 432 11.02 -3.29 6.95
N LEU A 433 9.93 -2.70 6.47
CA LEU A 433 9.84 -1.25 6.29
C LEU A 433 9.91 -0.48 7.62
N GLU A 434 9.27 -1.00 8.69
CA GLU A 434 9.39 -0.42 10.03
C GLU A 434 10.85 -0.40 10.51
N THR A 435 11.62 -1.44 10.18
CA THR A 435 13.06 -1.52 10.51
C THR A 435 13.86 -0.49 9.69
N ILE A 436 13.58 -0.34 8.39
CA ILE A 436 14.22 0.67 7.53
C ILE A 436 13.93 2.08 8.04
N TYR A 437 12.68 2.38 8.46
CA TYR A 437 12.32 3.70 9.00
C TYR A 437 13.04 3.98 10.32
N ALA A 438 13.11 2.99 11.20
CA ALA A 438 13.84 3.11 12.46
C ALA A 438 15.35 3.33 12.23
N ALA A 439 15.93 2.65 11.21
CA ALA A 439 17.31 2.88 10.80
C ALA A 439 17.54 4.32 10.32
N ALA A 440 16.67 4.82 9.45
CA ALA A 440 16.77 6.19 8.94
C ALA A 440 16.63 7.26 10.06
N GLN A 441 15.77 7.00 11.06
CA GLN A 441 15.65 7.87 12.25
C GLN A 441 16.91 7.81 13.11
N LYS A 442 17.47 6.61 13.35
CA LYS A 442 18.72 6.42 14.10
C LYS A 442 19.89 7.16 13.44
N LEU A 443 19.91 7.21 12.11
CA LEU A 443 20.90 7.93 11.31
C LEU A 443 20.61 9.45 11.22
N ASN A 444 19.59 9.94 11.93
CA ASN A 444 19.15 11.34 11.90
C ASN A 444 18.84 11.86 10.47
N TRP A 445 18.38 10.99 9.58
CA TRP A 445 18.01 11.40 8.21
C TRP A 445 16.69 12.16 8.18
N TYR A 446 15.80 11.93 9.14
CA TYR A 446 14.57 12.70 9.31
C TYR A 446 14.06 12.62 10.77
N ASP A 447 13.36 13.69 11.18
CA ASP A 447 12.55 13.72 12.39
C ASP A 447 11.11 13.38 12.03
N PRO A 448 10.49 12.34 12.67
CA PRO A 448 9.09 12.00 12.45
C PRO A 448 8.10 13.13 12.77
N ASN A 449 8.50 14.13 13.54
CA ASN A 449 7.66 15.30 13.83
C ASN A 449 7.64 16.32 12.67
N GLU A 450 8.65 16.31 11.80
CA GLU A 450 8.77 17.23 10.66
C GLU A 450 8.41 16.57 9.33
N LYS A 451 8.88 15.33 9.12
CA LYS A 451 8.69 14.57 7.88
C LYS A 451 7.97 13.26 8.15
N ARG A 452 7.17 12.81 7.19
CA ARG A 452 6.43 11.56 7.29
C ARG A 452 7.01 10.51 6.35
N VAL A 453 7.18 9.30 6.87
CA VAL A 453 7.51 8.11 6.07
C VAL A 453 6.53 7.01 6.49
N GLU A 454 5.72 6.51 5.57
CA GLU A 454 4.59 5.65 5.90
C GLU A 454 4.46 4.46 4.96
N HIS A 455 4.10 3.34 5.54
CA HIS A 455 3.69 2.14 4.84
C HIS A 455 2.16 2.13 4.68
N VAL A 456 1.70 2.34 3.46
CA VAL A 456 0.30 2.19 3.07
C VAL A 456 0.05 0.73 2.71
N GLN A 457 -0.01 -0.11 3.73
CA GLN A 457 -0.16 -1.56 3.58
C GLN A 457 -1.52 -1.94 3.02
N PHE A 458 -1.56 -3.04 2.26
CA PHE A 458 -2.80 -3.62 1.75
C PHE A 458 -2.83 -5.15 1.90
N GLY A 459 -4.03 -5.71 1.96
CA GLY A 459 -4.26 -7.16 2.05
C GLY A 459 -4.20 -7.86 0.70
N LEU A 460 -4.39 -9.17 0.72
CA LEU A 460 -4.29 -10.02 -0.47
C LEU A 460 -5.61 -10.06 -1.25
N VAL A 461 -5.50 -10.29 -2.56
CA VAL A 461 -6.62 -10.69 -3.40
C VAL A 461 -6.69 -12.21 -3.41
N LEU A 462 -7.87 -12.74 -3.05
CA LEU A 462 -8.14 -14.15 -2.95
C LEU A 462 -9.05 -14.61 -4.10
N GLY A 463 -8.92 -15.87 -4.49
CA GLY A 463 -9.85 -16.54 -5.38
C GLY A 463 -11.16 -16.92 -4.64
N GLU A 464 -12.12 -17.47 -5.37
CA GLU A 464 -13.39 -17.94 -4.78
C GLU A 464 -13.20 -19.06 -3.76
N ASP A 465 -12.12 -19.82 -3.87
CA ASP A 465 -11.67 -20.83 -2.91
C ASP A 465 -11.05 -20.24 -1.62
N LYS A 466 -11.06 -18.92 -1.49
CA LYS A 466 -10.42 -18.14 -0.38
C LYS A 466 -8.93 -18.38 -0.23
N LYS A 467 -8.26 -18.90 -1.25
CA LYS A 467 -6.80 -18.99 -1.32
C LYS A 467 -6.26 -17.87 -2.19
N LYS A 468 -4.92 -17.65 -2.14
CA LYS A 468 -4.27 -16.68 -3.01
C LYS A 468 -4.72 -16.89 -4.46
N PHE A 469 -5.16 -15.82 -5.13
CA PHE A 469 -5.77 -15.90 -6.46
C PHE A 469 -4.82 -16.50 -7.49
N LYS A 470 -5.14 -17.72 -7.94
CA LYS A 470 -4.30 -18.52 -8.83
C LYS A 470 -5.13 -19.05 -9.99
N THR A 471 -4.46 -19.38 -11.09
CA THR A 471 -5.03 -20.13 -12.21
C THR A 471 -5.30 -21.60 -11.80
N ARG A 472 -6.02 -22.34 -12.63
CA ARG A 472 -6.24 -23.79 -12.42
C ARG A 472 -4.93 -24.60 -12.42
N SER A 473 -3.89 -24.13 -13.12
CA SER A 473 -2.53 -24.69 -13.11
C SER A 473 -1.72 -24.37 -11.85
N GLY A 474 -2.25 -23.53 -10.94
CA GLY A 474 -1.57 -23.13 -9.71
C GLY A 474 -0.71 -21.87 -9.85
N ASP A 475 -0.56 -21.31 -11.04
CA ASP A 475 0.17 -20.07 -11.29
C ASP A 475 -0.62 -18.84 -10.80
N THR A 476 0.07 -17.76 -10.49
CA THR A 476 -0.58 -16.47 -10.16
C THR A 476 -1.28 -15.93 -11.41
N VAL A 477 -2.51 -15.43 -11.26
CA VAL A 477 -3.28 -14.85 -12.38
C VAL A 477 -2.54 -13.62 -12.92
N LYS A 478 -2.26 -13.63 -14.21
CA LYS A 478 -1.65 -12.49 -14.91
C LYS A 478 -2.61 -11.32 -14.94
N LEU A 479 -2.08 -10.13 -14.71
CA LEU A 479 -2.91 -8.92 -14.68
C LEU A 479 -3.52 -8.64 -16.06
N LEU A 480 -2.75 -8.88 -17.13
CA LEU A 480 -3.23 -8.70 -18.50
C LEU A 480 -4.45 -9.60 -18.78
N ASP A 481 -4.36 -10.90 -18.47
CA ASP A 481 -5.46 -11.86 -18.66
C ASP A 481 -6.72 -11.46 -17.86
N LEU A 482 -6.52 -10.90 -16.65
CA LEU A 482 -7.63 -10.41 -15.83
C LEU A 482 -8.32 -9.20 -16.47
N LEU A 483 -7.55 -8.27 -17.05
CA LEU A 483 -8.09 -7.11 -17.74
C LEU A 483 -8.84 -7.53 -19.02
N ASP A 484 -8.26 -8.46 -19.79
CA ASP A 484 -8.87 -8.98 -21.04
C ASP A 484 -10.18 -9.70 -20.78
N GLU A 485 -10.21 -10.57 -19.75
CA GLU A 485 -11.43 -11.26 -19.34
C GLU A 485 -12.49 -10.27 -18.83
N GLY A 486 -12.07 -9.22 -18.13
CA GLY A 486 -12.98 -8.14 -17.71
C GLY A 486 -13.64 -7.45 -18.90
N VAL A 487 -12.87 -7.09 -19.92
CA VAL A 487 -13.37 -6.46 -21.16
C VAL A 487 -14.31 -7.40 -21.91
N ARG A 488 -13.91 -8.66 -22.09
CA ARG A 488 -14.76 -9.68 -22.77
C ARG A 488 -16.12 -9.80 -22.10
N ARG A 489 -16.17 -9.92 -20.78
CA ARG A 489 -17.45 -10.03 -20.02
C ARG A 489 -18.26 -8.74 -20.08
N ALA A 490 -17.61 -7.58 -20.02
CA ALA A 490 -18.29 -6.30 -20.16
C ALA A 490 -18.91 -6.14 -21.55
N GLU A 491 -18.19 -6.54 -22.62
CA GLU A 491 -18.70 -6.54 -23.99
C GLU A 491 -19.90 -7.47 -24.15
N GLU A 492 -19.84 -8.71 -23.65
CA GLU A 492 -20.97 -9.65 -23.67
C GLU A 492 -22.20 -9.06 -22.97
N LYS A 493 -21.98 -8.42 -21.82
CA LYS A 493 -23.07 -7.77 -21.07
C LYS A 493 -23.68 -6.60 -21.83
N LEU A 494 -22.88 -5.78 -22.50
CA LEU A 494 -23.37 -4.66 -23.32
C LEU A 494 -24.14 -5.17 -24.54
N ARG A 495 -23.63 -6.19 -25.24
CA ARG A 495 -24.34 -6.81 -26.39
C ARG A 495 -25.67 -7.44 -25.99
N SER A 496 -25.75 -8.08 -24.82
CA SER A 496 -27.00 -8.70 -24.33
C SER A 496 -28.12 -7.71 -24.02
N ARG A 497 -27.81 -6.41 -23.89
CA ARG A 497 -28.79 -5.36 -23.53
C ARG A 497 -29.39 -4.61 -24.73
N GLU A 498 -29.17 -5.09 -25.94
CA GLU A 498 -29.67 -4.45 -27.18
C GLU A 498 -29.35 -2.94 -27.23
N THR A 499 -28.19 -2.52 -26.70
CA THR A 499 -27.76 -1.13 -26.75
C THR A 499 -27.36 -0.79 -28.19
N ASN A 500 -27.94 0.27 -28.75
CA ASN A 500 -27.60 0.76 -30.08
C ASN A 500 -26.29 1.54 -30.00
N PHE A 501 -25.18 0.88 -30.38
CA PHE A 501 -23.90 1.54 -30.64
C PHE A 501 -23.81 1.88 -32.12
N GLU A 502 -23.26 3.05 -32.45
CA GLU A 502 -23.09 3.50 -33.82
C GLU A 502 -22.01 2.67 -34.58
N SER A 503 -21.08 2.05 -33.85
CA SER A 503 -20.03 1.20 -34.39
C SER A 503 -19.52 0.19 -33.34
N ASP A 504 -18.90 -0.90 -33.82
CA ASP A 504 -18.18 -1.86 -32.95
C ASP A 504 -17.06 -1.18 -32.15
N GLY A 505 -16.42 -0.14 -32.71
CA GLY A 505 -15.40 0.64 -31.98
C GLY A 505 -15.94 1.32 -30.72
N GLN A 506 -17.12 1.93 -30.80
CA GLN A 506 -17.77 2.52 -29.62
C GLN A 506 -18.18 1.47 -28.58
N LEU A 507 -18.61 0.30 -29.01
CA LEU A 507 -18.93 -0.80 -28.12
C LEU A 507 -17.68 -1.28 -27.35
N ILE A 508 -16.55 -1.45 -28.05
CA ILE A 508 -15.28 -1.87 -27.42
C ILE A 508 -14.81 -0.81 -26.42
N GLU A 509 -14.80 0.47 -26.78
CA GLU A 509 -14.42 1.58 -25.90
C GLU A 509 -15.31 1.62 -24.63
N ALA A 510 -16.62 1.42 -24.80
CA ALA A 510 -17.55 1.34 -23.68
C ALA A 510 -17.29 0.12 -22.79
N ALA A 511 -16.98 -1.04 -23.41
CA ALA A 511 -16.65 -2.27 -22.69
C ALA A 511 -15.34 -2.12 -21.88
N GLU A 512 -14.32 -1.51 -22.47
CA GLU A 512 -13.05 -1.22 -21.79
C GLU A 512 -13.26 -0.27 -20.62
N SER A 513 -13.94 0.84 -20.81
CA SER A 513 -14.24 1.82 -19.77
C SER A 513 -15.02 1.18 -18.62
N LEU A 514 -16.02 0.34 -18.95
CA LEU A 514 -16.81 -0.38 -17.96
C LEU A 514 -15.95 -1.40 -17.20
N ALA A 515 -15.17 -2.22 -17.88
CA ALA A 515 -14.34 -3.26 -17.29
C ALA A 515 -13.30 -2.67 -16.32
N TYR A 516 -12.52 -1.69 -16.80
CA TYR A 516 -11.47 -1.08 -15.97
C TYR A 516 -12.05 -0.28 -14.81
N GLY A 517 -13.13 0.43 -15.02
CA GLY A 517 -13.87 1.12 -13.96
C GLY A 517 -14.37 0.15 -12.89
N CYS A 518 -14.93 -0.99 -13.29
CA CYS A 518 -15.41 -2.03 -12.38
C CYS A 518 -14.28 -2.69 -11.59
N ILE A 519 -13.15 -3.00 -12.22
CA ILE A 519 -11.97 -3.58 -11.56
C ILE A 519 -11.42 -2.61 -10.52
N LYS A 520 -11.21 -1.35 -10.88
CA LYS A 520 -10.74 -0.31 -9.95
C LYS A 520 -11.70 -0.14 -8.77
N TYR A 521 -12.99 0.00 -9.05
CA TYR A 521 -13.99 0.22 -8.01
C TYR A 521 -14.15 -0.98 -7.07
N ALA A 522 -14.11 -2.20 -7.61
CA ALA A 522 -14.20 -3.41 -6.81
C ALA A 522 -13.05 -3.52 -5.79
N ASP A 523 -11.84 -3.12 -6.14
CA ASP A 523 -10.71 -3.06 -5.21
C ASP A 523 -10.85 -1.91 -4.20
N LEU A 524 -11.07 -0.68 -4.68
CA LEU A 524 -11.13 0.52 -3.84
C LEU A 524 -12.32 0.54 -2.88
N SER A 525 -13.40 -0.18 -3.17
CA SER A 525 -14.57 -0.31 -2.29
C SER A 525 -14.34 -1.25 -1.10
N GLN A 526 -13.24 -2.03 -1.09
CA GLN A 526 -12.88 -2.90 0.01
C GLN A 526 -12.06 -2.18 1.07
N SER A 527 -12.09 -2.69 2.31
CA SER A 527 -11.13 -2.27 3.32
C SER A 527 -9.72 -2.55 2.83
N ARG A 528 -8.88 -1.52 2.72
CA ARG A 528 -7.54 -1.62 2.16
C ARG A 528 -6.67 -2.69 2.84
N ILE A 529 -6.74 -2.78 4.17
CA ILE A 529 -5.92 -3.72 4.97
C ILE A 529 -6.48 -5.14 5.00
N ALA A 530 -7.74 -5.35 4.58
CA ALA A 530 -8.36 -6.66 4.55
C ALA A 530 -8.05 -7.41 3.25
N ASP A 531 -7.99 -8.73 3.37
CA ASP A 531 -8.02 -9.62 2.21
C ASP A 531 -9.44 -9.66 1.65
N TYR A 532 -9.60 -9.75 0.32
CA TYR A 532 -10.91 -9.86 -0.29
C TYR A 532 -10.96 -10.89 -1.41
N VAL A 533 -12.14 -11.44 -1.64
CA VAL A 533 -12.37 -12.40 -2.73
C VAL A 533 -12.78 -11.66 -3.99
N PHE A 534 -11.96 -11.79 -5.04
CA PHE A 534 -12.25 -11.24 -6.36
C PHE A 534 -13.30 -12.11 -7.08
N SER A 535 -14.32 -11.47 -7.66
CA SER A 535 -15.34 -12.14 -8.47
C SER A 535 -15.82 -11.21 -9.57
N PHE A 536 -15.70 -11.64 -10.82
CA PHE A 536 -16.20 -10.90 -11.98
C PHE A 536 -17.71 -10.69 -11.91
N ASP A 537 -18.46 -11.70 -11.47
CA ASP A 537 -19.92 -11.64 -11.43
C ASP A 537 -20.41 -10.57 -10.46
N ARG A 538 -19.78 -10.47 -9.27
CA ARG A 538 -20.09 -9.41 -8.31
C ARG A 538 -19.69 -8.03 -8.80
N MET A 539 -18.53 -7.93 -9.42
CA MET A 539 -17.96 -6.66 -9.91
C MET A 539 -18.82 -6.06 -11.04
N LEU A 540 -19.36 -6.91 -11.92
CA LEU A 540 -20.18 -6.50 -13.06
C LEU A 540 -21.69 -6.51 -12.74
N ASP A 541 -22.11 -6.75 -11.50
CA ASP A 541 -23.53 -6.69 -11.11
C ASP A 541 -24.04 -5.24 -11.29
N ASP A 542 -25.23 -5.10 -11.82
CA ASP A 542 -25.92 -3.81 -12.02
C ASP A 542 -26.73 -3.36 -10.80
N ARG A 543 -26.69 -4.14 -9.73
CA ARG A 543 -27.35 -3.84 -8.45
C ARG A 543 -26.32 -3.70 -7.33
N GLY A 544 -26.66 -2.92 -6.31
CA GLY A 544 -25.81 -2.72 -5.15
C GLY A 544 -24.69 -1.69 -5.38
N ASN A 545 -23.65 -1.76 -4.57
CA ASN A 545 -22.53 -0.83 -4.60
C ASN A 545 -21.48 -1.28 -5.63
N THR A 546 -21.74 -1.03 -6.90
CA THR A 546 -20.87 -1.40 -8.04
C THR A 546 -20.62 -0.22 -8.96
N ALA A 547 -19.51 -0.24 -9.70
CA ALA A 547 -19.24 0.78 -10.72
C ALA A 547 -20.31 0.77 -11.82
N VAL A 548 -20.84 -0.38 -12.19
CA VAL A 548 -21.95 -0.51 -13.17
C VAL A 548 -23.15 0.31 -12.73
N TYR A 549 -23.55 0.19 -11.46
CA TYR A 549 -24.68 0.92 -10.91
C TYR A 549 -24.41 2.44 -10.89
N LEU A 550 -23.23 2.87 -10.51
CA LEU A 550 -22.86 4.29 -10.49
C LEU A 550 -22.83 4.88 -11.89
N LEU A 551 -22.25 4.19 -12.86
CA LEU A 551 -22.26 4.62 -14.27
C LEU A 551 -23.67 4.66 -14.85
N TYR A 552 -24.51 3.69 -14.51
CA TYR A 552 -25.92 3.69 -14.90
C TYR A 552 -26.67 4.88 -14.30
N ALA A 553 -26.48 5.17 -13.02
CA ALA A 553 -27.08 6.34 -12.38
C ALA A 553 -26.63 7.64 -13.05
N TYR A 554 -25.34 7.77 -13.34
CA TYR A 554 -24.80 8.93 -14.06
C TYR A 554 -25.41 9.07 -15.45
N THR A 555 -25.49 7.99 -16.23
CA THR A 555 -26.06 8.05 -17.58
C THR A 555 -27.54 8.39 -17.57
N ARG A 556 -28.31 7.94 -16.55
CA ARG A 556 -29.71 8.37 -16.35
C ARG A 556 -29.83 9.86 -16.07
N ILE A 557 -29.00 10.40 -15.17
CA ILE A 557 -28.99 11.84 -14.88
C ILE A 557 -28.68 12.63 -16.15
N ARG A 558 -27.68 12.19 -16.94
CA ARG A 558 -27.33 12.80 -18.22
C ARG A 558 -28.46 12.73 -19.25
N ALA A 559 -29.18 11.60 -19.30
CA ALA A 559 -30.34 11.44 -20.18
C ALA A 559 -31.51 12.38 -19.76
N ILE A 560 -31.79 12.51 -18.46
CA ILE A 560 -32.80 13.45 -17.96
C ILE A 560 -32.44 14.88 -18.35
N ALA A 561 -31.18 15.27 -18.17
CA ALA A 561 -30.72 16.62 -18.56
C ALA A 561 -30.87 16.86 -20.09
N ARG A 562 -30.52 15.88 -20.93
CA ARG A 562 -30.73 15.98 -22.40
C ARG A 562 -32.21 16.11 -22.76
N ASN A 563 -33.07 15.28 -22.19
CA ASN A 563 -34.50 15.28 -22.46
C ASN A 563 -35.15 16.62 -22.01
N ALA A 564 -34.69 17.15 -20.88
CA ALA A 564 -35.11 18.44 -20.37
C ALA A 564 -34.48 19.64 -21.11
N LYS A 565 -33.55 19.37 -22.05
CA LYS A 565 -32.77 20.38 -22.78
C LYS A 565 -32.01 21.33 -21.83
N VAL A 566 -31.54 20.79 -20.70
CA VAL A 566 -30.78 21.53 -19.70
C VAL A 566 -29.29 21.38 -20.00
N GLU A 567 -28.65 22.46 -20.37
CA GLU A 567 -27.22 22.59 -20.53
C GLU A 567 -26.55 23.10 -19.24
N ARG A 568 -25.24 22.91 -19.10
CA ARG A 568 -24.46 23.38 -17.94
C ARG A 568 -24.60 24.92 -17.73
N ALA A 569 -24.63 25.66 -18.82
CA ALA A 569 -24.88 27.11 -18.79
C ALA A 569 -26.26 27.45 -18.19
N GLY A 570 -27.30 26.66 -18.51
CA GLY A 570 -28.62 26.80 -17.93
C GLY A 570 -28.67 26.56 -16.42
N ILE A 571 -27.90 25.57 -15.95
CA ILE A 571 -27.76 25.29 -14.51
C ILE A 571 -27.09 26.48 -13.80
N ASN A 572 -26.01 27.01 -14.36
CA ASN A 572 -25.33 28.18 -13.77
C ASN A 572 -26.25 29.41 -13.73
N ASN A 573 -27.03 29.64 -14.78
CA ASN A 573 -28.02 30.72 -14.82
C ASN A 573 -29.12 30.52 -13.76
N TYR A 574 -29.60 29.31 -13.57
CA TYR A 574 -30.56 28.98 -12.52
C TYR A 574 -29.97 29.24 -11.13
N LEU A 575 -28.74 28.78 -10.87
CA LEU A 575 -28.05 29.02 -9.59
C LEU A 575 -27.86 30.51 -9.31
N ALA A 576 -27.57 31.32 -10.34
CA ALA A 576 -27.43 32.77 -10.21
C ALA A 576 -28.77 33.48 -9.91
N GLN A 577 -29.89 32.87 -10.25
CA GLN A 577 -31.24 33.40 -9.98
C GLN A 577 -31.79 33.00 -8.60
N LEU A 578 -31.18 32.01 -7.95
CA LEU A 578 -31.60 31.56 -6.62
C LEU A 578 -31.36 32.68 -5.59
N LYS A 579 -32.38 32.96 -4.77
CA LYS A 579 -32.26 33.89 -3.66
C LYS A 579 -31.14 33.46 -2.73
N GLU A 580 -30.14 34.33 -2.56
CA GLU A 580 -28.95 34.04 -1.75
C GLU A 580 -28.14 32.80 -2.18
N GLY A 581 -28.34 32.25 -3.40
CA GLY A 581 -27.71 31.02 -3.89
C GLY A 581 -28.16 29.75 -3.16
N ILE A 582 -29.31 29.79 -2.47
CA ILE A 582 -29.81 28.66 -1.68
C ILE A 582 -30.59 27.69 -2.57
N ILE A 583 -30.13 26.47 -2.71
CA ILE A 583 -30.90 25.39 -3.34
C ILE A 583 -31.97 24.92 -2.35
N PRO A 584 -33.26 24.92 -2.73
CA PRO A 584 -34.32 24.45 -1.84
C PRO A 584 -34.21 22.94 -1.63
N LEU A 585 -34.09 22.51 -0.37
CA LEU A 585 -34.01 21.12 0.07
C LEU A 585 -35.31 20.66 0.77
N GLU A 586 -36.46 21.12 0.26
CA GLU A 586 -37.77 20.88 0.90
C GLU A 586 -38.34 19.49 0.63
N HIS A 587 -37.85 18.79 -0.43
CA HIS A 587 -38.30 17.44 -0.74
C HIS A 587 -37.58 16.41 0.15
N PRO A 588 -38.29 15.43 0.73
CA PRO A 588 -37.69 14.43 1.62
C PRO A 588 -36.45 13.71 1.05
N GLU A 589 -36.47 13.41 -0.26
CA GLU A 589 -35.35 12.82 -0.96
C GLU A 589 -34.13 13.74 -1.12
N LYS A 590 -34.33 15.07 -0.94
CA LYS A 590 -33.26 16.07 -1.01
C LYS A 590 -32.56 16.27 0.34
N SER A 591 -33.21 15.96 1.44
CA SER A 591 -32.64 16.07 2.79
C SER A 591 -31.53 15.01 3.06
N ASP A 592 -31.57 13.90 2.34
CA ASP A 592 -30.56 12.83 2.46
C ASP A 592 -29.25 13.10 1.69
N TRP A 593 -29.21 14.15 0.87
CA TRP A 593 -28.05 14.48 0.05
C TRP A 593 -26.80 14.95 0.83
N PRO A 594 -26.94 15.72 1.92
CA PRO A 594 -25.78 16.20 2.67
C PRO A 594 -24.92 15.10 3.28
N ASN A 595 -25.50 13.94 3.55
CA ASN A 595 -24.82 12.82 4.18
C ASN A 595 -24.12 11.87 3.20
N LYS A 596 -24.12 12.21 1.90
CA LYS A 596 -23.55 11.37 0.83
C LYS A 596 -22.45 12.06 0.01
N PHE A 597 -22.02 13.28 0.40
CA PHE A 597 -20.94 14.02 -0.23
C PHE A 597 -19.79 14.33 0.72
#